data_3064ceb2ec402ccf8fa30e96671f6568
#
_entry.id   3064ceb2ec402ccf8fa30e96671f6568
#
_cell.length_a   1.000
_cell.length_b   1.000
_cell.length_c   1.000
_cell.angle_alpha   90.00
_cell.angle_beta   90.00
_cell.angle_gamma   90.00
#
_symmetry.space_group_name_H-M   'P 1'
#
loop_
_entity.id
_entity.type
_entity.pdbx_description
1 polymer ?
#
loop_
_entity_poly.entity_id
_entity_poly.type
_entity_poly.pdbx_seq_one_letter_code
_entity_poly.pdbx_strand_id
1 'polypeptide(L)'
;RDRDNLAILYEQAAIRGALIVAPKGVYKNWHDIELPVHLPDHIKHTKVLWEPTQTKKKQYELDTLFDDKKELKILIMNVEAFSTKKGLDFAHSFLNMFAGKALLGIDESTTIKNPTAKRTKNILTLGNLATYRRILTGSPVTKSPLDLYTQCMFLDKKHLGLDSYYSYRARYAHMVKRNFGGRQVQIVDSYRRLDELAGKLDSFSYRVLKEDCLDLPPKVFTTRTVELSDEQKEKYAMMKATAIAEHEGNIMSSTSALTTLLRLHQITCGHMKLDNDEVVHIKNNRLTALMDCLEETDGKVIIWANYVADLKNIVAALKKAYGEASTVEYHGSVDATLRQENIALFQQEKGPTRFFVGNAQTGGYGITLTAANT
;
A
#
# COMPACT_ATOMS: atom_id res chain seq x y z
N ARG A 1 -16.18 -5.99 11.61
CA ARG A 1 -16.06 -7.40 12.04
C ARG A 1 -14.78 -7.71 12.83
N ASP A 2 -13.60 -7.21 12.43
CA ASP A 2 -12.38 -7.47 13.22
C ASP A 2 -12.26 -6.60 14.47
N ARG A 3 -12.87 -5.44 14.45
CA ARG A 3 -13.01 -4.55 15.62
C ARG A 3 -13.98 -5.14 16.64
N ASP A 4 -15.08 -5.70 16.18
CA ASP A 4 -16.03 -6.46 16.98
C ASP A 4 -15.35 -7.69 17.59
N ASN A 5 -14.50 -8.37 16.82
CA ASN A 5 -13.72 -9.50 17.31
C ASN A 5 -12.74 -9.12 18.44
N LEU A 6 -12.15 -7.92 18.39
CA LEU A 6 -11.23 -7.42 19.42
C LEU A 6 -11.98 -7.21 20.74
N ALA A 7 -13.15 -6.57 20.69
CA ALA A 7 -14.03 -6.39 21.83
C ALA A 7 -14.54 -7.73 22.38
N ILE A 8 -15.12 -8.56 21.53
CA ILE A 8 -15.66 -9.88 21.90
C ILE A 8 -14.59 -10.78 22.53
N LEU A 9 -13.40 -10.87 21.94
CA LEU A 9 -12.32 -11.69 22.49
C LEU A 9 -11.84 -11.17 23.83
N TYR A 10 -11.84 -9.85 24.04
CA TYR A 10 -11.48 -9.26 25.33
C TYR A 10 -12.55 -9.54 26.38
N GLU A 11 -13.83 -9.34 26.08
CA GLU A 11 -14.97 -9.62 26.97
C GLU A 11 -15.03 -11.09 27.38
N GLN A 12 -14.71 -11.98 26.47
CA GLN A 12 -14.57 -13.43 26.75
C GLN A 12 -13.29 -13.77 27.54
N ALA A 13 -12.50 -12.77 27.95
CA ALA A 13 -11.19 -12.95 28.58
C ALA A 13 -10.19 -13.80 27.76
N ALA A 14 -10.43 -13.93 26.45
CA ALA A 14 -9.60 -14.72 25.54
C ALA A 14 -8.31 -13.97 25.15
N ILE A 15 -8.35 -12.63 25.16
CA ILE A 15 -7.16 -11.79 24.93
C ILE A 15 -7.00 -10.73 26.03
N ARG A 16 -5.76 -10.29 26.22
CA ARG A 16 -5.35 -9.18 27.08
C ARG A 16 -4.41 -8.22 26.34
N GLY A 17 -3.73 -8.70 25.31
CA GLY A 17 -2.85 -7.93 24.44
C GLY A 17 -3.22 -8.09 22.98
N ALA A 18 -3.16 -6.98 22.22
CA ALA A 18 -3.35 -6.96 20.79
C ALA A 18 -2.19 -6.21 20.12
N LEU A 19 -1.52 -6.87 19.17
CA LEU A 19 -0.54 -6.24 18.30
C LEU A 19 -1.17 -6.04 16.92
N ILE A 20 -1.32 -4.78 16.49
CA ILE A 20 -1.82 -4.42 15.17
C ILE A 20 -0.65 -3.97 14.31
N VAL A 21 -0.46 -4.64 13.18
CA VAL A 21 0.59 -4.34 12.20
C VAL A 21 -0.06 -3.77 10.95
N ALA A 22 0.36 -2.59 10.51
CA ALA A 22 -0.17 -1.94 9.32
C ALA A 22 0.94 -1.23 8.52
N PRO A 23 0.73 -0.88 7.23
CA PRO A 23 1.68 -0.05 6.49
C PRO A 23 1.91 1.31 7.15
N LYS A 24 3.10 1.90 6.92
CA LYS A 24 3.48 3.19 7.50
C LYS A 24 2.48 4.32 7.23
N GLY A 25 1.78 4.29 6.09
CA GLY A 25 0.74 5.28 5.76
C GLY A 25 -0.57 5.10 6.52
N VAL A 26 -0.80 3.93 7.13
CA VAL A 26 -2.11 3.52 7.70
C VAL A 26 -2.08 3.34 9.20
N TYR A 27 -0.93 2.93 9.77
CA TYR A 27 -0.86 2.49 11.18
C TYR A 27 -1.30 3.58 12.18
N LYS A 28 -1.13 4.87 11.83
CA LYS A 28 -1.64 5.98 12.64
C LYS A 28 -3.17 6.06 12.62
N ASN A 29 -3.81 5.73 11.51
CA ASN A 29 -5.27 5.71 11.42
C ASN A 29 -5.89 4.73 12.42
N TRP A 30 -5.26 3.59 12.64
CA TRP A 30 -5.69 2.65 13.67
C TRP A 30 -5.72 3.28 15.06
N HIS A 31 -4.69 4.07 15.40
CA HIS A 31 -4.60 4.74 16.68
C HIS A 31 -5.55 5.93 16.80
N ASP A 32 -5.59 6.80 15.77
CA ASP A 32 -6.23 8.11 15.88
C ASP A 32 -7.71 8.09 15.47
N ILE A 33 -8.11 7.14 14.61
CA ILE A 33 -9.45 7.11 14.01
C ILE A 33 -10.15 5.78 14.31
N GLU A 34 -9.58 4.66 13.87
CA GLU A 34 -10.28 3.38 13.84
C GLU A 34 -10.65 2.85 15.24
N LEU A 35 -9.68 2.84 16.16
CA LEU A 35 -9.94 2.40 17.54
C LEU A 35 -10.87 3.35 18.29
N PRO A 36 -10.68 4.70 18.25
CA PRO A 36 -11.58 5.63 18.92
C PRO A 36 -13.03 5.57 18.43
N VAL A 37 -13.22 5.36 17.12
CA VAL A 37 -14.57 5.36 16.52
C VAL A 37 -15.30 4.02 16.72
N HIS A 38 -14.57 2.93 16.75
CA HIS A 38 -15.16 1.60 16.60
C HIS A 38 -14.96 0.65 17.78
N LEU A 39 -14.03 0.94 18.69
CA LEU A 39 -13.93 0.15 19.92
C LEU A 39 -15.01 0.64 20.90
N PRO A 40 -15.87 -0.24 21.44
CA PRO A 40 -16.90 0.18 22.38
C PRO A 40 -16.36 0.91 23.60
N ASP A 41 -17.02 1.98 24.04
CA ASP A 41 -16.58 2.86 25.15
C ASP A 41 -16.37 2.12 26.48
N HIS A 42 -17.12 1.03 26.70
CA HIS A 42 -16.98 0.23 27.92
C HIS A 42 -15.70 -0.61 27.98
N ILE A 43 -15.00 -0.79 26.85
CA ILE A 43 -13.73 -1.50 26.78
C ILE A 43 -12.60 -0.58 27.22
N LYS A 44 -12.19 -0.72 28.48
CA LYS A 44 -11.02 -0.02 29.01
C LYS A 44 -9.76 -0.52 28.31
N HIS A 45 -8.99 0.39 27.73
CA HIS A 45 -7.80 0.03 26.97
C HIS A 45 -6.70 1.09 27.06
N THR A 46 -5.46 0.64 26.94
CA THR A 46 -4.29 1.46 26.63
C THR A 46 -3.85 1.17 25.21
N LYS A 47 -3.73 2.19 24.36
CA LYS A 47 -3.24 2.05 22.99
C LYS A 47 -1.98 2.89 22.79
N VAL A 48 -0.96 2.32 22.17
CA VAL A 48 0.32 3.03 21.93
C VAL A 48 0.83 2.73 20.52
N LEU A 49 1.25 3.80 19.84
CA LEU A 49 1.99 3.69 18.56
C LEU A 49 3.47 3.46 18.86
N TRP A 50 4.06 2.46 18.20
CA TRP A 50 5.49 2.27 18.23
C TRP A 50 6.19 3.17 17.19
N GLU A 51 7.26 3.83 17.60
CA GLU A 51 8.11 4.65 16.74
C GLU A 51 9.59 4.30 16.94
N PRO A 52 10.43 4.34 15.88
CA PRO A 52 11.84 3.96 15.99
C PRO A 52 12.67 4.93 16.84
N THR A 53 12.33 6.22 16.81
CA THR A 53 12.96 7.24 17.65
C THR A 53 12.11 7.42 18.91
N GLN A 54 12.71 7.13 20.07
CA GLN A 54 12.00 7.17 21.35
C GLN A 54 12.52 8.35 22.16
N THR A 55 11.69 9.35 22.31
CA THR A 55 11.86 10.40 23.33
C THR A 55 11.52 9.85 24.71
N LYS A 56 11.92 10.52 25.79
CA LYS A 56 11.54 10.13 27.15
C LYS A 56 10.01 9.99 27.30
N LYS A 57 9.25 10.90 26.69
CA LYS A 57 7.78 10.84 26.67
C LYS A 57 7.29 9.57 25.99
N LYS A 58 7.85 9.25 24.81
CA LYS A 58 7.46 8.06 24.05
C LYS A 58 7.82 6.77 24.79
N GLN A 59 8.96 6.73 25.45
CA GLN A 59 9.33 5.60 26.28
C GLN A 59 8.32 5.40 27.41
N TYR A 60 7.94 6.47 28.11
CA TYR A 60 6.91 6.39 29.14
C TYR A 60 5.57 5.86 28.61
N GLU A 61 5.12 6.32 27.43
CA GLU A 61 3.92 5.80 26.77
C GLU A 61 4.05 4.29 26.47
N LEU A 62 5.20 3.84 25.98
CA LEU A 62 5.44 2.42 25.70
C LEU A 62 5.46 1.58 26.97
N ASP A 63 5.98 2.12 28.08
CA ASP A 63 6.04 1.42 29.37
C ASP A 63 4.63 1.20 29.95
N THR A 64 3.63 2.04 29.62
CA THR A 64 2.23 1.82 30.04
C THR A 64 1.62 0.55 29.45
N LEU A 65 2.18 0.00 28.38
CA LEU A 65 1.76 -1.29 27.82
C LEU A 65 2.09 -2.46 28.77
N PHE A 66 3.08 -2.29 29.64
CA PHE A 66 3.63 -3.30 30.52
C PHE A 66 3.20 -3.13 31.99
N ASP A 67 2.31 -2.17 32.28
CA ASP A 67 1.76 -2.00 33.63
C ASP A 67 0.72 -3.08 33.98
N ASP A 68 0.44 -3.25 35.26
CA ASP A 68 -0.46 -4.28 35.81
C ASP A 68 -1.95 -3.96 35.67
N LYS A 69 -2.33 -2.87 35.03
CA LYS A 69 -3.73 -2.52 34.87
C LYS A 69 -4.49 -3.60 34.09
N LYS A 70 -5.64 -3.99 34.64
CA LYS A 70 -6.52 -5.01 34.02
C LYS A 70 -7.36 -4.41 32.88
N GLU A 71 -6.70 -3.99 31.81
CA GLU A 71 -7.32 -3.43 30.63
C GLU A 71 -6.70 -4.04 29.36
N LEU A 72 -7.34 -3.84 28.22
CA LEU A 72 -6.83 -4.28 26.93
C LEU A 72 -5.60 -3.45 26.54
N LYS A 73 -4.46 -4.08 26.31
CA LYS A 73 -3.24 -3.41 25.85
C LYS A 73 -3.13 -3.55 24.33
N ILE A 74 -3.05 -2.43 23.63
CA ILE A 74 -3.00 -2.39 22.17
C ILE A 74 -1.71 -1.72 21.74
N LEU A 75 -0.82 -2.50 21.13
CA LEU A 75 0.39 -2.03 20.46
C LEU A 75 0.14 -1.93 18.98
N ILE A 76 0.45 -0.77 18.37
CA ILE A 76 0.28 -0.54 16.94
C ILE A 76 1.64 -0.25 16.34
N MET A 77 2.04 -1.03 15.33
CA MET A 77 3.36 -0.94 14.70
C MET A 77 3.26 -0.87 13.18
N ASN A 78 4.18 -0.13 12.56
CA ASN A 78 4.30 -0.20 11.10
C ASN A 78 5.03 -1.49 10.69
N VAL A 79 4.68 -2.03 9.53
CA VAL A 79 5.23 -3.31 9.02
C VAL A 79 6.73 -3.24 8.78
N GLU A 80 7.29 -2.06 8.49
CA GLU A 80 8.71 -1.84 8.27
C GLU A 80 9.55 -2.05 9.53
N ALA A 81 8.96 -1.82 10.71
CA ALA A 81 9.61 -2.03 12.00
C ALA A 81 10.14 -3.47 12.16
N PHE A 82 9.44 -4.45 11.57
CA PHE A 82 9.82 -5.87 11.61
C PHE A 82 11.05 -6.23 10.75
N SER A 83 11.58 -5.29 9.98
CA SER A 83 12.88 -5.43 9.32
C SER A 83 14.05 -5.00 10.22
N THR A 84 13.77 -4.35 11.36
CA THR A 84 14.74 -3.85 12.33
C THR A 84 14.79 -4.77 13.55
N LYS A 85 15.97 -4.83 14.21
CA LYS A 85 16.12 -5.59 15.46
C LYS A 85 15.27 -4.98 16.59
N LYS A 86 15.31 -3.66 16.75
CA LYS A 86 14.59 -2.93 17.81
C LYS A 86 13.08 -3.16 17.76
N GLY A 87 12.47 -3.05 16.55
CA GLY A 87 11.04 -3.28 16.40
C GLY A 87 10.66 -4.73 16.64
N LEU A 88 11.48 -5.68 16.15
CA LEU A 88 11.25 -7.10 16.38
C LEU A 88 11.32 -7.47 17.87
N ASP A 89 12.37 -7.03 18.58
CA ASP A 89 12.58 -7.33 19.99
C ASP A 89 11.44 -6.75 20.85
N PHE A 90 10.97 -5.54 20.55
CA PHE A 90 9.86 -4.92 21.24
C PHE A 90 8.54 -5.69 21.03
N ALA A 91 8.22 -6.04 19.80
CA ALA A 91 7.03 -6.83 19.48
C ALA A 91 7.06 -8.21 20.14
N HIS A 92 8.24 -8.84 20.18
CA HIS A 92 8.45 -10.12 20.84
C HIS A 92 8.21 -10.02 22.34
N SER A 93 8.75 -9.00 23.02
CA SER A 93 8.54 -8.76 24.46
C SER A 93 7.07 -8.51 24.78
N PHE A 94 6.38 -7.71 23.94
CA PHE A 94 4.95 -7.46 24.11
C PHE A 94 4.12 -8.74 23.98
N LEU A 95 4.30 -9.53 22.91
CA LEU A 95 3.54 -10.76 22.71
C LEU A 95 3.81 -11.80 23.79
N ASN A 96 5.06 -11.90 24.27
CA ASN A 96 5.40 -12.82 25.37
C ASN A 96 4.75 -12.44 26.69
N MET A 97 4.60 -11.15 27.00
CA MET A 97 3.88 -10.71 28.20
C MET A 97 2.44 -11.22 28.21
N PHE A 98 1.82 -11.30 27.04
CA PHE A 98 0.44 -11.79 26.87
C PHE A 98 0.38 -13.22 26.32
N ALA A 99 1.37 -14.06 26.58
CA ALA A 99 1.41 -15.43 26.12
C ALA A 99 0.10 -16.19 26.45
N GLY A 100 -0.49 -16.85 25.44
CA GLY A 100 -1.79 -17.49 25.56
C GLY A 100 -3.01 -16.57 25.48
N LYS A 101 -2.82 -15.22 25.55
CA LYS A 101 -3.89 -14.21 25.51
C LYS A 101 -3.55 -13.04 24.58
N ALA A 102 -2.83 -13.30 23.51
CA ALA A 102 -2.43 -12.30 22.52
C ALA A 102 -3.15 -12.50 21.19
N LEU A 103 -3.56 -11.35 20.60
CA LEU A 103 -3.99 -11.26 19.21
C LEU A 103 -2.91 -10.55 18.40
N LEU A 104 -2.58 -11.09 17.22
CA LEU A 104 -1.76 -10.44 16.22
C LEU A 104 -2.57 -10.24 14.93
N GLY A 105 -2.87 -8.98 14.63
CA GLY A 105 -3.59 -8.56 13.43
C GLY A 105 -2.68 -7.89 12.42
N ILE A 106 -2.82 -8.20 11.13
CA ILE A 106 -2.10 -7.53 10.04
C ILE A 106 -3.09 -6.88 9.12
N ASP A 107 -3.04 -5.57 9.06
CA ASP A 107 -3.74 -4.79 8.06
C ASP A 107 -2.89 -4.65 6.79
N GLU A 108 -3.55 -4.67 5.63
CA GLU A 108 -2.91 -4.75 4.32
C GLU A 108 -1.87 -5.90 4.25
N SER A 109 -2.35 -7.12 4.50
CA SER A 109 -1.52 -8.34 4.61
C SER A 109 -0.70 -8.65 3.37
N THR A 110 -1.00 -8.05 2.23
CA THR A 110 -0.15 -8.11 1.03
C THR A 110 1.27 -7.59 1.27
N THR A 111 1.50 -6.82 2.33
CA THR A 111 2.84 -6.37 2.76
C THR A 111 3.76 -7.51 3.19
N ILE A 112 3.19 -8.68 3.54
CA ILE A 112 3.94 -9.88 3.92
C ILE A 112 3.90 -10.98 2.84
N LYS A 113 3.44 -10.70 1.62
CA LYS A 113 3.32 -11.71 0.53
C LYS A 113 4.63 -12.31 0.05
N ASN A 114 5.76 -11.62 0.24
CA ASN A 114 7.07 -12.11 -0.19
C ASN A 114 7.69 -13.04 0.86
N PRO A 115 7.83 -14.37 0.60
CA PRO A 115 8.35 -15.34 1.56
C PRO A 115 9.82 -15.14 1.92
N THR A 116 10.58 -14.43 1.08
CA THR A 116 12.02 -14.20 1.31
C THR A 116 12.31 -12.93 2.09
N ALA A 117 11.35 -12.00 2.18
CA ALA A 117 11.54 -10.73 2.86
C ALA A 117 11.77 -10.91 4.37
N LYS A 118 12.75 -10.19 4.93
CA LYS A 118 13.09 -10.25 6.35
C LYS A 118 11.87 -9.99 7.26
N ARG A 119 11.11 -8.94 6.96
CA ARG A 119 9.88 -8.60 7.72
C ARG A 119 8.87 -9.74 7.72
N THR A 120 8.66 -10.41 6.57
CA THR A 120 7.72 -11.54 6.46
C THR A 120 8.15 -12.69 7.35
N LYS A 121 9.42 -13.10 7.29
CA LYS A 121 9.96 -14.17 8.15
C LYS A 121 9.80 -13.85 9.63
N ASN A 122 10.11 -12.63 10.03
CA ASN A 122 10.01 -12.17 11.41
C ASN A 122 8.54 -12.16 11.90
N ILE A 123 7.61 -11.68 11.08
CA ILE A 123 6.18 -11.67 11.41
C ILE A 123 5.62 -13.09 11.51
N LEU A 124 5.99 -13.99 10.61
CA LEU A 124 5.61 -15.41 10.70
C LEU A 124 6.10 -16.07 12.00
N THR A 125 7.32 -15.74 12.42
CA THR A 125 7.88 -16.22 13.70
C THR A 125 7.11 -15.67 14.89
N LEU A 126 6.81 -14.37 14.91
CA LEU A 126 6.01 -13.73 15.95
C LEU A 126 4.58 -14.26 16.01
N GLY A 127 4.01 -14.64 14.85
CA GLY A 127 2.69 -15.27 14.78
C GLY A 127 2.55 -16.51 15.66
N ASN A 128 3.65 -17.24 15.91
CA ASN A 128 3.63 -18.42 16.79
C ASN A 128 3.45 -18.05 18.29
N LEU A 129 3.69 -16.80 18.67
CA LEU A 129 3.50 -16.29 20.05
C LEU A 129 2.06 -15.83 20.28
N ALA A 130 1.32 -15.54 19.21
CA ALA A 130 -0.05 -15.06 19.29
C ALA A 130 -1.05 -16.24 19.25
N THR A 131 -2.00 -16.22 20.19
CA THR A 131 -3.09 -17.20 20.25
C THR A 131 -4.07 -17.00 19.10
N TYR A 132 -4.37 -15.75 18.80
CA TYR A 132 -5.29 -15.38 17.73
C TYR A 132 -4.54 -14.60 16.65
N ARG A 133 -4.78 -14.94 15.40
CA ARG A 133 -4.17 -14.29 14.23
C ARG A 133 -5.25 -13.87 13.26
N ARG A 134 -5.10 -12.67 12.70
CA ARG A 134 -6.03 -12.10 11.71
C ARG A 134 -5.25 -11.37 10.63
N ILE A 135 -5.77 -11.38 9.43
CA ILE A 135 -5.31 -10.55 8.33
C ILE A 135 -6.48 -9.82 7.70
N LEU A 136 -6.22 -8.60 7.27
CA LEU A 136 -7.15 -7.74 6.56
C LEU A 136 -6.49 -7.32 5.25
N THR A 137 -7.24 -7.33 4.18
CA THR A 137 -6.78 -6.78 2.90
C THR A 137 -7.95 -6.65 1.93
N GLY A 138 -7.97 -5.59 1.17
CA GLY A 138 -8.95 -5.40 0.09
C GLY A 138 -8.63 -6.25 -1.15
N SER A 139 -7.38 -6.71 -1.31
CA SER A 139 -6.95 -7.52 -2.45
C SER A 139 -5.80 -8.46 -2.06
N PRO A 140 -6.09 -9.69 -1.62
CA PRO A 140 -5.07 -10.64 -1.15
C PRO A 140 -4.13 -11.13 -2.27
N VAL A 141 -4.59 -11.07 -3.51
CA VAL A 141 -3.82 -11.39 -4.72
C VAL A 141 -3.55 -10.11 -5.49
N THR A 142 -2.29 -9.67 -5.55
CA THR A 142 -1.90 -8.45 -6.25
C THR A 142 -1.22 -8.71 -7.59
N LYS A 143 -0.44 -9.77 -7.70
CA LYS A 143 0.28 -10.16 -8.93
C LYS A 143 -0.03 -11.59 -9.33
N SER A 144 -0.13 -12.48 -8.37
CA SER A 144 -0.32 -13.89 -8.65
C SER A 144 -0.94 -14.63 -7.46
N PRO A 145 -1.56 -15.80 -7.69
CA PRO A 145 -2.05 -16.66 -6.61
C PRO A 145 -0.96 -17.08 -5.62
N LEU A 146 0.32 -16.95 -5.99
CA LEU A 146 1.45 -17.25 -5.10
C LEU A 146 1.58 -16.23 -3.96
N ASP A 147 0.99 -15.05 -4.09
CA ASP A 147 0.95 -14.02 -3.06
C ASP A 147 0.20 -14.48 -1.79
N LEU A 148 -0.66 -15.49 -1.90
CA LEU A 148 -1.47 -16.03 -0.79
C LEU A 148 -0.66 -16.88 0.19
N TYR A 149 0.43 -17.50 -0.24
CA TYR A 149 1.14 -18.48 0.56
C TYR A 149 1.48 -17.98 1.97
N THR A 150 2.24 -16.90 2.07
CA THR A 150 2.68 -16.37 3.37
C THR A 150 1.56 -15.80 4.20
N GLN A 151 0.52 -15.25 3.57
CA GLN A 151 -0.66 -14.74 4.24
C GLN A 151 -1.44 -15.88 4.92
N CYS A 152 -1.64 -16.99 4.22
CA CYS A 152 -2.28 -18.17 4.80
C CYS A 152 -1.39 -18.85 5.86
N MET A 153 -0.07 -18.93 5.61
CA MET A 153 0.88 -19.49 6.58
C MET A 153 0.94 -18.68 7.89
N PHE A 154 0.69 -17.38 7.81
CA PHE A 154 0.59 -16.54 9.01
C PHE A 154 -0.65 -16.91 9.83
N LEU A 155 -1.77 -17.18 9.20
CA LEU A 155 -3.02 -17.57 9.89
C LEU A 155 -2.88 -18.94 10.53
N ASP A 156 -2.70 -19.97 9.73
CA ASP A 156 -2.41 -21.33 10.16
C ASP A 156 -1.74 -22.12 9.02
N LYS A 157 -0.66 -22.82 9.34
CA LYS A 157 0.04 -23.71 8.39
C LYS A 157 -0.87 -24.79 7.82
N LYS A 158 -1.87 -25.22 8.57
CA LYS A 158 -2.82 -26.27 8.19
C LYS A 158 -3.78 -25.85 7.07
N HIS A 159 -4.07 -24.56 6.91
CA HIS A 159 -5.04 -24.07 5.93
C HIS A 159 -4.71 -24.50 4.49
N LEU A 160 -3.44 -24.42 4.12
CA LEU A 160 -3.02 -24.81 2.76
C LEU A 160 -2.71 -26.33 2.67
N GLY A 161 -2.33 -26.98 3.77
CA GLY A 161 -1.90 -28.39 3.78
C GLY A 161 -0.61 -28.61 2.99
N LEU A 162 0.28 -27.61 2.96
CA LEU A 162 1.54 -27.62 2.21
C LEU A 162 2.65 -27.04 3.07
N ASP A 163 3.75 -27.78 3.23
CA ASP A 163 4.79 -27.45 4.21
C ASP A 163 5.78 -26.38 3.75
N SER A 164 5.86 -26.09 2.45
CA SER A 164 6.83 -25.15 1.90
C SER A 164 6.27 -24.31 0.76
N TYR A 165 6.87 -23.11 0.56
CA TYR A 165 6.58 -22.29 -0.60
C TYR A 165 6.86 -23.03 -1.93
N TYR A 166 7.87 -23.89 -1.96
CA TYR A 166 8.20 -24.63 -3.18
C TYR A 166 7.13 -25.67 -3.51
N SER A 167 6.59 -26.41 -2.52
CA SER A 167 5.47 -27.33 -2.72
C SER A 167 4.20 -26.61 -3.11
N TYR A 168 3.93 -25.44 -2.51
CA TYR A 168 2.81 -24.58 -2.89
C TYR A 168 2.94 -24.09 -4.35
N ARG A 169 4.10 -23.56 -4.72
CA ARG A 169 4.38 -23.12 -6.09
C ARG A 169 4.26 -24.28 -7.10
N ALA A 170 4.82 -25.44 -6.79
CA ALA A 170 4.75 -26.62 -7.65
C ALA A 170 3.30 -27.12 -7.82
N ARG A 171 2.42 -26.94 -6.82
CA ARG A 171 1.02 -27.34 -6.91
C ARG A 171 0.19 -26.39 -7.76
N TYR A 172 0.38 -25.08 -7.62
CA TYR A 172 -0.50 -24.06 -8.18
C TYR A 172 0.07 -23.29 -9.38
N ALA A 173 1.35 -23.48 -9.72
CA ALA A 173 1.98 -22.83 -10.87
C ALA A 173 2.68 -23.86 -11.77
N HIS A 174 2.63 -23.61 -13.07
CA HIS A 174 3.44 -24.29 -14.08
C HIS A 174 4.70 -23.45 -14.32
N MET A 175 5.85 -24.09 -14.14
CA MET A 175 7.15 -23.43 -14.24
C MET A 175 7.85 -23.85 -15.52
N VAL A 176 8.33 -22.88 -16.29
CA VAL A 176 9.15 -23.12 -17.50
C VAL A 176 10.54 -22.50 -17.33
N LYS A 177 11.53 -23.13 -17.93
CA LYS A 177 12.89 -22.58 -18.01
C LYS A 177 13.00 -21.69 -19.24
N ARG A 178 13.37 -20.44 -19.06
CA ARG A 178 13.71 -19.53 -20.16
C ARG A 178 15.17 -19.08 -20.04
N ASN A 179 15.81 -18.92 -21.18
CA ASN A 179 17.18 -18.44 -21.25
C ASN A 179 17.19 -16.92 -21.44
N PHE A 180 17.79 -16.19 -20.50
CA PHE A 180 17.98 -14.74 -20.59
C PHE A 180 19.47 -14.44 -20.53
N GLY A 181 20.06 -14.06 -21.67
CA GLY A 181 21.47 -13.69 -21.73
C GLY A 181 22.44 -14.79 -21.22
N GLY A 182 22.19 -16.06 -21.58
CA GLY A 182 23.01 -17.21 -21.17
C GLY A 182 22.68 -17.80 -19.78
N ARG A 183 21.78 -17.18 -19.02
CA ARG A 183 21.29 -17.72 -17.74
C ARG A 183 19.92 -18.35 -17.87
N GLN A 184 19.79 -19.60 -17.42
CA GLN A 184 18.49 -20.25 -17.32
C GLN A 184 17.75 -19.76 -16.05
N VAL A 185 16.58 -19.18 -16.25
CA VAL A 185 15.70 -18.71 -15.16
C VAL A 185 14.39 -19.45 -15.23
N GLN A 186 13.93 -19.95 -14.08
CA GLN A 186 12.56 -20.48 -13.97
C GLN A 186 11.57 -19.35 -13.82
N ILE A 187 10.60 -19.27 -14.73
CA ILE A 187 9.48 -18.34 -14.68
C ILE A 187 8.16 -19.07 -14.60
N VAL A 188 7.16 -18.43 -14.03
CA VAL A 188 5.79 -18.93 -14.06
C VAL A 188 5.25 -18.72 -15.46
N ASP A 189 4.75 -19.78 -16.09
CA ASP A 189 4.09 -19.77 -17.37
C ASP A 189 2.57 -19.63 -17.23
N SER A 190 1.99 -20.43 -16.34
CA SER A 190 0.55 -20.46 -16.09
C SER A 190 0.25 -20.89 -14.66
N TYR A 191 -1.00 -20.72 -14.25
CA TYR A 191 -1.50 -21.18 -12.95
C TYR A 191 -2.51 -22.32 -13.15
N ARG A 192 -2.59 -23.19 -12.16
CA ARG A 192 -3.45 -24.37 -12.19
C ARG A 192 -4.11 -24.63 -10.84
N ARG A 193 -5.19 -25.46 -10.83
CA ARG A 193 -5.92 -25.85 -9.61
C ARG A 193 -6.43 -24.65 -8.79
N LEU A 194 -6.84 -23.58 -9.47
CA LEU A 194 -7.30 -22.36 -8.79
C LEU A 194 -8.62 -22.61 -8.05
N ASP A 195 -9.48 -23.46 -8.56
CA ASP A 195 -10.74 -23.84 -7.89
C ASP A 195 -10.47 -24.57 -6.54
N GLU A 196 -9.47 -25.45 -6.51
CA GLU A 196 -9.02 -26.08 -5.27
C GLU A 196 -8.53 -25.04 -4.26
N LEU A 197 -7.73 -24.08 -4.73
CA LEU A 197 -7.21 -23.00 -3.89
C LEU A 197 -8.34 -22.12 -3.36
N ALA A 198 -9.30 -21.74 -4.20
CA ALA A 198 -10.48 -20.99 -3.81
C ALA A 198 -11.30 -21.71 -2.74
N GLY A 199 -11.61 -22.99 -2.96
CA GLY A 199 -12.33 -23.80 -1.96
C GLY A 199 -11.62 -23.93 -0.61
N LYS A 200 -10.26 -23.94 -0.59
CA LYS A 200 -9.51 -23.87 0.67
C LYS A 200 -9.67 -22.53 1.35
N LEU A 201 -9.58 -21.42 0.60
CA LEU A 201 -9.73 -20.06 1.14
C LEU A 201 -11.13 -19.84 1.73
N ASP A 202 -12.16 -20.32 1.08
CA ASP A 202 -13.56 -20.15 1.52
C ASP A 202 -13.81 -20.77 2.91
N SER A 203 -13.05 -21.77 3.30
CA SER A 203 -13.22 -22.45 4.60
C SER A 203 -12.81 -21.59 5.81
N PHE A 204 -11.97 -20.57 5.63
CA PHE A 204 -11.43 -19.75 6.74
C PHE A 204 -11.42 -18.26 6.44
N SER A 205 -11.81 -17.81 5.25
CA SER A 205 -11.86 -16.41 4.87
C SER A 205 -13.28 -15.90 4.73
N TYR A 206 -13.42 -14.58 4.82
CA TYR A 206 -14.68 -13.90 4.58
C TYR A 206 -14.43 -12.72 3.65
N ARG A 207 -15.21 -12.65 2.57
CA ARG A 207 -15.16 -11.58 1.59
C ARG A 207 -16.47 -10.81 1.59
N VAL A 208 -16.36 -9.49 1.56
CA VAL A 208 -17.50 -8.57 1.39
C VAL A 208 -17.19 -7.67 0.21
N LEU A 209 -18.10 -7.58 -0.73
CA LEU A 209 -18.01 -6.65 -1.85
C LEU A 209 -18.74 -5.35 -1.50
N LYS A 210 -18.31 -4.23 -2.06
CA LYS A 210 -18.98 -2.94 -1.85
C LYS A 210 -20.41 -2.96 -2.38
N GLU A 211 -20.62 -3.64 -3.50
CA GLU A 211 -21.92 -3.82 -4.14
C GLU A 211 -22.93 -4.62 -3.29
N ASP A 212 -22.45 -5.48 -2.38
CA ASP A 212 -23.30 -6.24 -1.46
C ASP A 212 -23.74 -5.43 -0.24
N CYS A 213 -23.07 -4.32 0.06
CA CYS A 213 -23.24 -3.59 1.32
C CYS A 213 -23.63 -2.11 1.15
N LEU A 214 -23.42 -1.55 -0.02
CA LEU A 214 -23.62 -0.13 -0.28
C LEU A 214 -24.37 0.06 -1.59
N ASP A 215 -25.42 0.87 -1.53
CA ASP A 215 -26.13 1.33 -2.73
C ASP A 215 -25.37 2.54 -3.30
N LEU A 216 -24.40 2.24 -4.17
CA LEU A 216 -23.56 3.24 -4.82
C LEU A 216 -23.87 3.27 -6.33
N PRO A 217 -23.84 4.46 -6.94
CA PRO A 217 -23.96 4.55 -8.39
C PRO A 217 -22.85 3.77 -9.09
N PRO A 218 -23.11 3.25 -10.30
CA PRO A 218 -22.11 2.49 -11.05
C PRO A 218 -20.89 3.36 -11.37
N LYS A 219 -19.70 2.76 -11.32
CA LYS A 219 -18.47 3.43 -11.75
C LYS A 219 -18.46 3.56 -13.27
N VAL A 220 -18.26 4.77 -13.76
CA VAL A 220 -18.07 5.05 -15.18
C VAL A 220 -16.58 5.22 -15.45
N PHE A 221 -16.04 4.41 -16.36
CA PHE A 221 -14.65 4.50 -16.80
C PHE A 221 -14.61 5.09 -18.21
N THR A 222 -13.88 6.19 -18.37
CA THR A 222 -13.67 6.82 -19.67
C THR A 222 -12.17 6.89 -19.98
N THR A 223 -11.83 6.85 -21.26
CA THR A 223 -10.45 6.99 -21.73
C THR A 223 -10.39 8.16 -22.71
N ARG A 224 -9.49 9.10 -22.44
CA ARG A 224 -9.18 10.22 -23.35
C ARG A 224 -7.81 9.98 -23.97
N THR A 225 -7.75 9.83 -25.27
CA THR A 225 -6.50 9.73 -26.03
C THR A 225 -5.97 11.14 -26.29
N VAL A 226 -4.72 11.37 -25.95
CA VAL A 226 -4.05 12.67 -26.14
C VAL A 226 -2.84 12.45 -27.04
N GLU A 227 -2.77 13.18 -28.14
CA GLU A 227 -1.62 13.14 -29.03
C GLU A 227 -0.39 13.83 -28.41
N LEU A 228 0.78 13.24 -28.69
CA LEU A 228 2.04 13.87 -28.31
C LEU A 228 2.23 15.18 -29.07
N SER A 229 2.79 16.18 -28.42
CA SER A 229 3.26 17.40 -29.09
C SER A 229 4.44 17.07 -30.02
N ASP A 230 4.73 17.96 -30.96
CA ASP A 230 5.83 17.74 -31.90
C ASP A 230 7.19 17.64 -31.18
N GLU A 231 7.40 18.43 -30.13
CA GLU A 231 8.59 18.32 -29.27
C GLU A 231 8.67 16.96 -28.57
N GLN A 232 7.54 16.44 -28.09
CA GLN A 232 7.51 15.10 -27.48
C GLN A 232 7.80 14.00 -28.52
N LYS A 233 7.22 14.11 -29.74
CA LYS A 233 7.44 13.16 -30.84
C LYS A 233 8.93 13.11 -31.22
N GLU A 234 9.57 14.26 -31.35
CA GLU A 234 10.99 14.36 -31.65
C GLU A 234 11.86 13.69 -30.58
N LYS A 235 11.70 14.11 -29.32
CA LYS A 235 12.47 13.54 -28.20
C LYS A 235 12.22 12.05 -27.99
N TYR A 236 10.98 11.60 -28.20
CA TYR A 236 10.61 10.19 -28.14
C TYR A 236 11.30 9.38 -29.23
N ALA A 237 11.30 9.88 -30.48
CA ALA A 237 11.95 9.25 -31.60
C ALA A 237 13.47 9.15 -31.42
N MET A 238 14.12 10.24 -30.96
CA MET A 238 15.55 10.26 -30.61
C MET A 238 15.91 9.22 -29.57
N MET A 239 15.18 9.17 -28.45
CA MET A 239 15.40 8.20 -27.38
C MET A 239 15.22 6.76 -27.87
N LYS A 240 14.22 6.51 -28.70
CA LYS A 240 13.98 5.19 -29.29
C LYS A 240 15.07 4.78 -30.25
N ALA A 241 15.58 5.69 -31.09
CA ALA A 241 16.67 5.45 -32.03
C ALA A 241 17.98 5.11 -31.30
N THR A 242 18.31 5.86 -30.24
CA THR A 242 19.49 5.58 -29.39
C THR A 242 19.42 4.18 -28.77
N ALA A 243 18.26 3.80 -28.26
CA ALA A 243 18.06 2.48 -27.67
C ALA A 243 18.19 1.34 -28.69
N ILE A 244 17.77 1.56 -29.96
CA ILE A 244 17.92 0.59 -31.04
C ILE A 244 19.40 0.47 -31.45
N ALA A 245 20.10 1.59 -31.59
CA ALA A 245 21.52 1.61 -31.91
C ALA A 245 22.38 0.88 -30.85
N GLU A 246 22.08 1.05 -29.58
CA GLU A 246 22.70 0.27 -28.49
C GLU A 246 22.40 -1.24 -28.59
N HIS A 247 21.26 -1.63 -29.15
CA HIS A 247 20.90 -3.04 -29.31
C HIS A 247 21.60 -3.71 -30.52
N GLU A 248 21.77 -3.03 -31.60
CA GLU A 248 22.45 -3.56 -32.81
C GLU A 248 23.94 -3.75 -32.62
N GLY A 249 24.56 -3.01 -31.70
CA GLY A 249 26.00 -3.08 -31.43
C GLY A 249 26.42 -3.91 -30.19
N ASN A 250 25.51 -4.13 -29.24
CA ASN A 250 25.81 -4.81 -27.98
C ASN A 250 24.54 -5.42 -27.35
N ILE A 251 24.75 -6.44 -26.47
CA ILE A 251 23.67 -7.04 -25.66
C ILE A 251 23.13 -5.97 -24.71
N MET A 252 21.94 -5.46 -24.99
CA MET A 252 21.23 -4.56 -24.10
C MET A 252 20.99 -5.24 -22.76
N SER A 253 21.55 -4.71 -21.68
CA SER A 253 21.26 -5.22 -20.33
C SER A 253 19.76 -4.96 -20.01
N SER A 254 19.14 -5.84 -19.22
CA SER A 254 17.77 -5.65 -18.76
C SER A 254 17.56 -4.31 -18.02
N THR A 255 18.60 -3.82 -17.39
CA THR A 255 18.63 -2.51 -16.71
C THR A 255 18.56 -1.36 -17.71
N SER A 256 19.26 -1.44 -18.84
CA SER A 256 19.22 -0.43 -19.92
C SER A 256 17.83 -0.38 -20.57
N ALA A 257 17.22 -1.53 -20.87
CA ALA A 257 15.88 -1.60 -21.44
C ALA A 257 14.81 -0.96 -20.53
N LEU A 258 14.84 -1.27 -19.22
CA LEU A 258 13.93 -0.68 -18.24
C LEU A 258 14.13 0.83 -18.11
N THR A 259 15.38 1.28 -18.10
CA THR A 259 15.70 2.71 -18.05
C THR A 259 15.16 3.44 -19.28
N THR A 260 15.36 2.86 -20.48
CA THR A 260 14.81 3.44 -21.72
C THR A 260 13.29 3.54 -21.68
N LEU A 261 12.58 2.48 -21.25
CA LEU A 261 11.12 2.52 -21.12
C LEU A 261 10.68 3.59 -20.14
N LEU A 262 11.38 3.75 -19.01
CA LEU A 262 11.11 4.79 -18.03
C LEU A 262 11.30 6.20 -18.64
N ARG A 263 12.37 6.42 -19.39
CA ARG A 263 12.63 7.71 -20.06
C ARG A 263 11.57 8.02 -21.13
N LEU A 264 11.21 7.03 -21.95
CA LEU A 264 10.12 7.18 -22.93
C LEU A 264 8.79 7.54 -22.26
N HIS A 265 8.47 6.89 -21.13
CA HIS A 265 7.28 7.22 -20.35
C HIS A 265 7.33 8.62 -19.73
N GLN A 266 8.50 9.06 -19.23
CA GLN A 266 8.68 10.44 -18.74
C GLN A 266 8.43 11.47 -19.84
N ILE A 267 8.95 11.24 -21.06
CA ILE A 267 8.72 12.13 -22.23
C ILE A 267 7.21 12.23 -22.52
N THR A 268 6.47 11.12 -22.50
CA THR A 268 5.01 11.15 -22.68
C THR A 268 4.27 11.89 -21.55
N CYS A 269 4.86 11.97 -20.36
CA CYS A 269 4.35 12.75 -19.23
C CYS A 269 4.77 14.23 -19.25
N GLY A 270 5.51 14.69 -20.28
CA GLY A 270 5.89 16.09 -20.45
C GLY A 270 7.11 16.51 -19.65
N HIS A 271 7.99 15.61 -19.30
CA HIS A 271 9.27 15.91 -18.69
C HIS A 271 10.33 14.86 -19.02
N MET A 272 11.58 15.22 -18.81
CA MET A 272 12.73 14.32 -18.92
C MET A 272 13.69 14.61 -17.76
N LYS A 273 14.16 13.56 -17.13
CA LYS A 273 15.20 13.66 -16.11
C LYS A 273 16.56 13.43 -16.77
N LEU A 274 17.46 14.37 -16.65
CA LEU A 274 18.85 14.30 -17.15
C LEU A 274 19.72 13.48 -16.19
N ASP A 275 20.94 13.14 -16.63
CA ASP A 275 21.88 12.34 -15.82
C ASP A 275 22.44 13.09 -14.61
N ASN A 276 22.38 14.43 -14.63
CA ASN A 276 22.69 15.30 -13.49
C ASN A 276 21.52 15.52 -12.52
N ASP A 277 20.48 14.67 -12.60
CA ASP A 277 19.24 14.74 -11.83
C ASP A 277 18.35 15.97 -12.13
N GLU A 278 18.72 16.84 -13.05
CA GLU A 278 17.91 17.97 -13.50
C GLU A 278 16.65 17.49 -14.24
N VAL A 279 15.52 18.15 -14.00
CA VAL A 279 14.25 17.87 -14.68
C VAL A 279 13.98 18.95 -15.71
N VAL A 280 13.96 18.56 -16.98
CA VAL A 280 13.58 19.41 -18.11
C VAL A 280 12.11 19.19 -18.42
N HIS A 281 11.34 20.28 -18.48
CA HIS A 281 9.94 20.24 -18.86
C HIS A 281 9.80 20.27 -20.38
N ILE A 282 8.89 19.49 -20.91
CA ILE A 282 8.57 19.34 -22.32
C ILE A 282 7.12 19.79 -22.49
N LYS A 283 6.87 20.65 -23.50
CA LYS A 283 5.50 21.06 -23.85
C LYS A 283 4.69 19.82 -24.16
N ASN A 284 3.53 19.66 -23.52
CA ASN A 284 2.67 18.50 -23.72
C ASN A 284 1.20 18.89 -23.74
N ASN A 285 0.40 18.11 -24.45
CA ASN A 285 -1.03 18.34 -24.62
C ASN A 285 -1.87 17.72 -23.48
N ARG A 286 -1.27 16.87 -22.61
CA ARG A 286 -1.98 16.17 -21.53
C ARG A 286 -2.51 17.15 -20.49
N LEU A 287 -1.74 18.20 -20.16
CA LEU A 287 -2.17 19.19 -19.18
C LEU A 287 -3.39 19.96 -19.70
N THR A 288 -3.40 20.36 -20.98
CA THR A 288 -4.57 20.99 -21.62
C THR A 288 -5.77 20.05 -21.57
N ALA A 289 -5.61 18.81 -22.03
CA ALA A 289 -6.69 17.82 -22.00
C ALA A 289 -7.21 17.53 -20.58
N LEU A 290 -6.34 17.60 -19.55
CA LEU A 290 -6.76 17.52 -18.15
C LEU A 290 -7.61 18.72 -17.76
N MET A 291 -7.19 19.94 -18.09
CA MET A 291 -7.93 21.16 -17.77
C MET A 291 -9.32 21.15 -18.42
N ASP A 292 -9.41 20.78 -19.71
CA ASP A 292 -10.68 20.61 -20.42
C ASP A 292 -11.59 19.58 -19.72
N CYS A 293 -11.03 18.46 -19.25
CA CYS A 293 -11.77 17.45 -18.50
C CYS A 293 -12.31 17.98 -17.16
N LEU A 294 -11.55 18.83 -16.49
CA LEU A 294 -11.93 19.42 -15.20
C LEU A 294 -12.99 20.52 -15.33
N GLU A 295 -13.07 21.17 -16.48
CA GLU A 295 -14.15 22.12 -16.81
C GLU A 295 -15.49 21.39 -16.97
N GLU A 296 -15.47 20.17 -17.51
CA GLU A 296 -16.64 19.30 -17.68
C GLU A 296 -17.06 18.57 -16.38
N THR A 297 -16.25 18.64 -15.32
CA THR A 297 -16.44 17.86 -14.11
C THR A 297 -16.87 18.73 -12.94
N ASP A 298 -17.97 18.38 -12.31
CA ASP A 298 -18.42 19.05 -11.08
C ASP A 298 -17.87 18.36 -9.82
N GLY A 299 -17.82 19.14 -8.72
CA GLY A 299 -17.44 18.60 -7.41
C GLY A 299 -15.93 18.45 -7.21
N LYS A 300 -15.58 17.63 -6.23
CA LYS A 300 -14.19 17.37 -5.86
C LYS A 300 -13.58 16.26 -6.72
N VAL A 301 -12.32 16.44 -7.11
CA VAL A 301 -11.62 15.57 -8.04
C VAL A 301 -10.31 15.06 -7.44
N ILE A 302 -10.03 13.78 -7.63
CA ILE A 302 -8.74 13.16 -7.30
C ILE A 302 -7.96 12.92 -8.59
N ILE A 303 -6.74 13.44 -8.64
CA ILE A 303 -5.84 13.32 -9.79
C ILE A 303 -4.60 12.52 -9.37
N TRP A 304 -4.37 11.40 -10.03
CA TRP A 304 -3.19 10.58 -9.80
C TRP A 304 -2.14 10.77 -10.87
N ALA A 305 -0.90 11.09 -10.45
CA ALA A 305 0.25 11.19 -11.35
C ALA A 305 1.40 10.27 -10.89
N ASN A 306 2.11 9.69 -11.84
CA ASN A 306 3.20 8.74 -11.55
C ASN A 306 4.50 9.42 -11.13
N TYR A 307 4.77 10.62 -11.60
CA TYR A 307 6.00 11.35 -11.36
C TYR A 307 5.76 12.63 -10.58
N VAL A 308 6.64 12.93 -9.63
CA VAL A 308 6.56 14.16 -8.82
C VAL A 308 6.67 15.42 -9.69
N ALA A 309 7.47 15.37 -10.76
CA ALA A 309 7.60 16.49 -11.71
C ALA A 309 6.27 16.81 -12.41
N ASP A 310 5.59 15.77 -12.91
CA ASP A 310 4.26 15.90 -13.55
C ASP A 310 3.22 16.42 -12.53
N LEU A 311 3.22 15.83 -11.32
CA LEU A 311 2.35 16.25 -10.23
C LEU A 311 2.50 17.73 -9.90
N LYS A 312 3.74 18.22 -9.75
CA LYS A 312 4.00 19.66 -9.48
C LYS A 312 3.50 20.58 -10.60
N ASN A 313 3.64 20.16 -11.87
CA ASN A 313 3.10 20.90 -13.00
C ASN A 313 1.57 20.99 -12.96
N ILE A 314 0.91 19.88 -12.67
CA ILE A 314 -0.55 19.82 -12.50
C ILE A 314 -0.98 20.75 -11.36
N VAL A 315 -0.35 20.65 -10.20
CA VAL A 315 -0.64 21.51 -9.03
C VAL A 315 -0.49 22.99 -9.38
N ALA A 316 0.62 23.37 -10.03
CA ALA A 316 0.86 24.75 -10.43
C ALA A 316 -0.22 25.28 -11.41
N ALA A 317 -0.61 24.46 -12.37
CA ALA A 317 -1.66 24.84 -13.34
C ALA A 317 -3.03 24.98 -12.66
N LEU A 318 -3.39 24.07 -11.77
CA LEU A 318 -4.65 24.11 -11.03
C LEU A 318 -4.72 25.33 -10.09
N LYS A 319 -3.66 25.59 -9.33
CA LYS A 319 -3.58 26.78 -8.47
C LYS A 319 -3.69 28.08 -9.25
N LYS A 320 -3.06 28.14 -10.42
CA LYS A 320 -3.15 29.29 -11.31
C LYS A 320 -4.58 29.51 -11.84
N ALA A 321 -5.28 28.45 -12.20
CA ALA A 321 -6.61 28.53 -12.79
C ALA A 321 -7.72 28.72 -11.75
N TYR A 322 -7.62 28.02 -10.59
CA TYR A 322 -8.69 27.92 -9.60
C TYR A 322 -8.35 28.55 -8.24
N GLY A 323 -7.14 29.14 -8.08
CA GLY A 323 -6.68 29.81 -6.86
C GLY A 323 -5.83 28.87 -5.95
N GLU A 324 -4.99 29.48 -5.12
CA GLU A 324 -4.00 28.76 -4.27
C GLU A 324 -4.62 27.72 -3.34
N ALA A 325 -5.78 28.00 -2.75
CA ALA A 325 -6.46 27.12 -1.82
C ALA A 325 -7.23 25.95 -2.50
N SER A 326 -7.34 25.97 -3.83
CA SER A 326 -8.11 24.98 -4.59
C SER A 326 -7.51 23.58 -4.60
N THR A 327 -6.21 23.46 -4.36
CA THR A 327 -5.44 22.25 -4.65
C THR A 327 -4.53 21.86 -3.49
N VAL A 328 -4.57 20.60 -3.10
CA VAL A 328 -3.61 19.99 -2.18
C VAL A 328 -2.82 18.90 -2.87
N GLU A 329 -1.58 18.66 -2.40
CA GLU A 329 -0.68 17.66 -2.97
C GLU A 329 -0.35 16.53 -1.98
N TYR A 330 -0.19 15.30 -2.52
CA TYR A 330 0.05 14.12 -1.73
C TYR A 330 1.08 13.20 -2.39
N HIS A 331 2.36 13.32 -1.99
CA HIS A 331 3.45 12.48 -2.50
C HIS A 331 4.58 12.33 -1.47
N GLY A 332 5.56 11.47 -1.75
CA GLY A 332 6.60 11.10 -0.81
C GLY A 332 7.48 12.25 -0.30
N SER A 333 7.62 13.35 -1.07
CA SER A 333 8.40 14.52 -0.67
C SER A 333 7.63 15.51 0.23
N VAL A 334 6.31 15.35 0.37
CA VAL A 334 5.51 16.14 1.32
C VAL A 334 5.66 15.53 2.70
N ASP A 335 5.83 16.37 3.74
CA ASP A 335 5.92 15.91 5.12
C ASP A 335 4.69 15.10 5.54
N ALA A 336 4.90 14.14 6.43
CA ALA A 336 3.84 13.22 6.85
C ALA A 336 2.68 13.94 7.58
N THR A 337 2.97 14.98 8.36
CA THR A 337 1.96 15.77 9.07
C THR A 337 1.16 16.59 8.06
N LEU A 338 1.84 17.29 7.16
CA LEU A 338 1.19 18.08 6.11
C LEU A 338 0.33 17.19 5.18
N ARG A 339 0.73 15.95 4.92
CA ARG A 339 -0.10 15.02 4.16
C ARG A 339 -1.43 14.73 4.84
N GLN A 340 -1.46 14.59 6.18
CA GLN A 340 -2.70 14.39 6.93
C GLN A 340 -3.57 15.65 6.93
N GLU A 341 -2.96 16.83 7.07
CA GLU A 341 -3.66 18.11 6.96
C GLU A 341 -4.29 18.26 5.57
N ASN A 342 -3.56 17.93 4.51
CA ASN A 342 -4.05 17.97 3.13
C ASN A 342 -5.25 17.03 2.89
N ILE A 343 -5.25 15.85 3.49
CA ILE A 343 -6.42 14.96 3.47
C ILE A 343 -7.61 15.63 4.19
N ALA A 344 -7.38 16.19 5.38
CA ALA A 344 -8.43 16.84 6.16
C ALA A 344 -9.02 18.05 5.42
N LEU A 345 -8.19 18.87 4.79
CA LEU A 345 -8.64 20.01 3.96
C LEU A 345 -9.48 19.54 2.77
N PHE A 346 -9.03 18.50 2.08
CA PHE A 346 -9.78 17.95 0.95
C PHE A 346 -11.13 17.35 1.36
N GLN A 347 -11.22 16.72 2.53
CA GLN A 347 -12.45 16.12 3.04
C GLN A 347 -13.51 17.11 3.54
N GLN A 348 -13.17 18.40 3.73
CA GLN A 348 -14.13 19.43 4.13
C GLN A 348 -15.17 19.65 3.02
N GLU A 349 -16.42 19.36 3.25
CA GLU A 349 -17.50 19.49 2.25
C GLU A 349 -17.61 20.90 1.64
N LYS A 350 -17.51 21.94 2.47
CA LYS A 350 -17.65 23.35 2.06
C LYS A 350 -16.32 24.10 2.01
N GLY A 351 -15.19 23.39 1.94
CA GLY A 351 -13.86 24.00 1.85
C GLY A 351 -13.53 24.47 0.43
N PRO A 352 -12.54 25.36 0.27
CA PRO A 352 -12.09 25.83 -1.03
C PRO A 352 -11.34 24.78 -1.84
N THR A 353 -10.88 23.71 -1.19
CA THR A 353 -10.05 22.66 -1.79
C THR A 353 -10.92 21.72 -2.64
N ARG A 354 -10.77 21.82 -3.95
CA ARG A 354 -11.48 21.02 -4.94
C ARG A 354 -10.64 19.84 -5.44
N PHE A 355 -9.32 20.03 -5.54
CA PHE A 355 -8.43 19.07 -6.18
C PHE A 355 -7.48 18.41 -5.19
N PHE A 356 -7.42 17.09 -5.21
CA PHE A 356 -6.41 16.30 -4.53
C PHE A 356 -5.48 15.70 -5.57
N VAL A 357 -4.23 16.16 -5.64
CA VAL A 357 -3.25 15.69 -6.62
C VAL A 357 -2.22 14.82 -5.91
N GLY A 358 -2.17 13.55 -6.27
CA GLY A 358 -1.35 12.60 -5.55
C GLY A 358 -0.56 11.62 -6.41
N ASN A 359 0.44 10.99 -5.79
CA ASN A 359 1.15 9.86 -6.36
C ASN A 359 0.48 8.56 -5.88
N ALA A 360 0.07 7.71 -6.81
CA ALA A 360 -0.64 6.48 -6.51
C ALA A 360 0.16 5.51 -5.62
N GLN A 361 1.49 5.50 -5.71
CA GLN A 361 2.32 4.66 -4.83
C GLN A 361 2.30 5.14 -3.36
N THR A 362 2.22 6.46 -3.16
CA THR A 362 2.17 7.04 -1.80
C THR A 362 0.75 6.98 -1.24
N GLY A 363 -0.26 7.22 -2.08
CA GLY A 363 -1.68 7.25 -1.70
C GLY A 363 -2.40 5.90 -1.82
N GLY A 364 -1.73 4.86 -2.31
CA GLY A 364 -2.36 3.57 -2.61
C GLY A 364 -2.79 2.74 -1.40
N TYR A 365 -2.48 3.19 -0.20
CA TYR A 365 -2.82 2.49 1.04
C TYR A 365 -3.40 3.44 2.07
N GLY A 366 -4.60 3.15 2.56
CA GLY A 366 -5.16 3.64 3.81
C GLY A 366 -5.44 5.13 3.91
N ILE A 367 -5.71 5.80 2.80
CA ILE A 367 -6.31 7.13 2.81
C ILE A 367 -7.80 7.04 2.47
N THR A 368 -8.60 7.83 3.16
CA THR A 368 -10.03 7.94 2.92
C THR A 368 -10.29 9.27 2.22
N LEU A 369 -10.79 9.22 0.99
CA LEU A 369 -11.08 10.39 0.14
C LEU A 369 -12.52 10.34 -0.37
N THR A 370 -13.47 10.20 0.56
CA THR A 370 -14.90 10.04 0.24
C THR A 370 -15.58 11.32 -0.23
N ALA A 371 -14.95 12.47 -0.08
CA ALA A 371 -15.47 13.75 -0.53
C ALA A 371 -15.50 13.91 -2.07
N ALA A 372 -14.75 13.08 -2.80
CA ALA A 372 -14.71 13.10 -4.25
C ALA A 372 -15.54 11.98 -4.85
N ASN A 373 -16.17 12.28 -5.97
CA ASN A 373 -16.90 11.33 -6.83
C ASN A 373 -16.18 11.09 -8.19
N THR A 374 -15.11 11.83 -8.47
CA THR A 374 -14.33 11.74 -9.71
C THR A 374 -12.83 11.61 -9.43
#